data_6e6a2dfd85ac0a9d3c910ec9d394fff4
#
_entry.id   6e6a2dfd85ac0a9d3c910ec9d394fff4
#
_cell.length_a   1.000
_cell.length_b   1.000
_cell.length_c   1.000
_cell.angle_alpha   90.00
_cell.angle_beta   90.00
_cell.angle_gamma   90.00
#
_symmetry.space_group_name_H-M   'P 1'
#
loop_
_entity.id
_entity.type
_entity.pdbx_description
1 polymer ?
#
loop_
_entity_poly.entity_id
_entity_poly.type
_entity_poly.pdbx_seq_one_letter_code
_entity_poly.pdbx_strand_id
1 'polypeptide(L)'
;MGEIELEKYLKNIPQHYTGRLRYDPVSMLKTVLFGFMANGYISLRELEDQCKINLRFMYLMDYQAPSYRTFGYFINQVLADSIEEIFQDINKKIFETEHVDLQHLYIDGSKFEANANKYSWVWKKATKKSRYRLFGKITTLFEEINEELSCTGMKLCINSEYAPEYLKEAAGQYAEVWQINEAMFVHGRGHRKTIQQRHYEKLKEYAAKLEEYVEKIKICGEERNSYSKTDHSATFMRIKTDYMGNDQLLPAYNVQVGVADEYIAVVDVNQYRLDMDCFIPLMNKFYTTYGFYPKYPVADLEAFLRNLLLNEKNELHNRNLHISGLLNEEKVDIGDTKVDIENGKVDIQDKKVDIDSVLSEKGSDFSVKTTIHIHRLFEKFGFDEVFGRSAVMELLELKGSGASKLLSNLVKADIIEPVSGHGKGKYKFKK
;
A
#
# COMPACT_ATOMS: atom_id res chain seq x y z
N MET A 1 26.99 -0.78 -29.28
CA MET A 1 27.12 -2.13 -28.72
C MET A 1 28.53 -2.71 -28.76
N GLY A 2 29.39 -2.36 -29.70
CA GLY A 2 30.78 -2.84 -29.69
C GLY A 2 31.67 -2.27 -28.59
N GLU A 3 31.20 -1.28 -27.85
CA GLU A 3 31.94 -0.60 -26.80
C GLU A 3 31.49 -0.97 -25.37
N ILE A 4 30.48 -1.83 -25.26
CA ILE A 4 29.96 -2.33 -23.94
C ILE A 4 30.36 -3.80 -23.85
N GLU A 5 31.02 -4.16 -22.74
CA GLU A 5 31.38 -5.55 -22.44
C GLU A 5 30.09 -6.32 -22.01
N LEU A 6 29.45 -6.97 -22.98
CA LEU A 6 28.17 -7.67 -22.75
C LEU A 6 28.32 -8.92 -21.88
N GLU A 7 29.50 -9.50 -21.77
CA GLU A 7 29.77 -10.72 -21.00
C GLU A 7 29.55 -10.52 -19.48
N LYS A 8 29.73 -9.30 -18.99
CA LYS A 8 29.54 -9.00 -17.56
C LYS A 8 28.09 -9.21 -17.07
N TYR A 9 27.10 -9.10 -17.96
CA TYR A 9 25.68 -9.30 -17.64
C TYR A 9 25.23 -10.76 -17.64
N LEU A 10 26.12 -11.66 -18.07
CA LEU A 10 25.82 -13.07 -18.31
C LEU A 10 26.29 -13.98 -17.16
N LYS A 11 26.29 -13.45 -15.93
CA LYS A 11 26.79 -14.13 -14.73
C LYS A 11 26.01 -15.40 -14.36
N ASN A 12 24.70 -15.41 -14.66
CA ASN A 12 23.77 -16.47 -14.25
C ASN A 12 23.56 -17.57 -15.29
N ILE A 13 24.53 -17.77 -16.18
CA ILE A 13 24.42 -18.85 -17.17
C ILE A 13 24.72 -20.20 -16.48
N PRO A 14 23.74 -21.12 -16.39
CA PRO A 14 23.97 -22.43 -15.80
C PRO A 14 25.00 -23.20 -16.63
N GLN A 15 26.05 -23.73 -16.02
CA GLN A 15 27.03 -24.57 -16.69
C GLN A 15 26.53 -26.00 -16.75
N HIS A 16 26.08 -26.46 -17.91
CA HIS A 16 25.77 -27.85 -18.19
C HIS A 16 26.79 -28.44 -19.14
N TYR A 17 27.41 -29.53 -18.76
CA TYR A 17 28.44 -30.20 -19.55
C TYR A 17 27.88 -31.28 -20.49
N THR A 18 26.59 -31.56 -20.43
CA THR A 18 25.93 -32.59 -21.22
C THR A 18 24.62 -32.04 -21.84
N GLY A 19 24.27 -32.50 -23.04
CA GLY A 19 23.05 -32.14 -23.72
C GLY A 19 23.28 -31.33 -25.03
N ARG A 20 22.20 -30.69 -25.54
CA ARG A 20 22.25 -29.84 -26.72
C ARG A 20 23.14 -28.62 -26.48
N LEU A 21 23.98 -28.28 -27.47
CA LEU A 21 24.76 -27.04 -27.45
C LEU A 21 23.84 -25.82 -27.22
N ARG A 22 24.30 -24.93 -26.36
CA ARG A 22 23.60 -23.67 -26.09
C ARG A 22 23.73 -22.72 -27.24
N TYR A 23 22.74 -21.85 -27.37
CA TYR A 23 22.87 -20.65 -28.17
C TYR A 23 23.88 -19.70 -27.51
N ASP A 24 24.64 -18.98 -28.34
CA ASP A 24 25.57 -17.97 -27.82
C ASP A 24 24.80 -16.88 -27.05
N PRO A 25 25.09 -16.68 -25.75
CA PRO A 25 24.33 -15.76 -24.93
C PRO A 25 24.53 -14.28 -25.31
N VAL A 26 25.69 -13.95 -25.86
CA VAL A 26 25.94 -12.59 -26.34
C VAL A 26 25.10 -12.28 -27.58
N SER A 27 24.98 -13.24 -28.50
CA SER A 27 24.12 -13.14 -29.68
C SER A 27 22.64 -13.07 -29.26
N MET A 28 22.23 -13.84 -28.28
CA MET A 28 20.87 -13.75 -27.72
C MET A 28 20.60 -12.38 -27.12
N LEU A 29 21.50 -11.82 -26.31
CA LEU A 29 21.36 -10.49 -25.72
C LEU A 29 21.27 -9.41 -26.80
N LYS A 30 22.18 -9.42 -27.78
CA LYS A 30 22.13 -8.50 -28.92
C LYS A 30 20.81 -8.59 -29.67
N THR A 31 20.31 -9.80 -29.90
CA THR A 31 19.04 -10.05 -30.60
C THR A 31 17.83 -9.52 -29.83
N VAL A 32 17.79 -9.72 -28.54
CA VAL A 32 16.72 -9.17 -27.66
C VAL A 32 16.75 -7.63 -27.71
N LEU A 33 17.90 -7.01 -27.46
CA LEU A 33 18.05 -5.55 -27.49
C LEU A 33 17.70 -4.96 -28.86
N PHE A 34 18.19 -5.60 -29.96
CA PHE A 34 17.87 -5.18 -31.30
C PHE A 34 16.37 -5.32 -31.62
N GLY A 35 15.71 -6.37 -31.11
CA GLY A 35 14.26 -6.57 -31.27
C GLY A 35 13.46 -5.41 -30.68
N PHE A 36 13.76 -5.00 -29.47
CA PHE A 36 13.11 -3.84 -28.83
C PHE A 36 13.46 -2.53 -29.54
N MET A 37 14.71 -2.34 -29.97
CA MET A 37 15.13 -1.14 -30.68
C MET A 37 14.46 -0.98 -32.05
N ALA A 38 14.32 -2.08 -32.80
CA ALA A 38 13.81 -2.03 -34.17
C ALA A 38 12.28 -2.00 -34.26
N ASN A 39 11.58 -2.65 -33.31
CA ASN A 39 10.13 -2.86 -33.35
C ASN A 39 9.37 -2.18 -32.18
N GLY A 40 10.07 -1.48 -31.27
CA GLY A 40 9.50 -1.02 -30.01
C GLY A 40 9.23 -2.23 -29.09
N TYR A 41 7.96 -2.51 -28.79
CA TYR A 41 7.61 -3.74 -28.09
C TYR A 41 7.59 -4.93 -29.05
N ILE A 42 8.32 -6.00 -28.71
CA ILE A 42 8.35 -7.26 -29.46
C ILE A 42 7.98 -8.42 -28.54
N SER A 43 7.02 -9.26 -28.95
CA SER A 43 6.66 -10.46 -28.21
C SER A 43 7.73 -11.55 -28.39
N LEU A 44 7.84 -12.48 -27.41
CA LEU A 44 8.80 -13.60 -27.53
C LEU A 44 8.57 -14.48 -28.74
N ARG A 45 7.30 -14.67 -29.17
CA ARG A 45 6.97 -15.44 -30.37
C ARG A 45 7.39 -14.70 -31.64
N GLU A 46 7.14 -13.42 -31.67
CA GLU A 46 7.58 -12.57 -32.78
C GLU A 46 9.10 -12.51 -32.88
N LEU A 47 9.82 -12.46 -31.75
CA LEU A 47 11.26 -12.53 -31.71
C LEU A 47 11.81 -13.85 -32.31
N GLU A 48 11.16 -14.98 -31.99
CA GLU A 48 11.45 -16.27 -32.64
C GLU A 48 11.18 -16.23 -34.11
N ASP A 49 10.08 -15.66 -34.57
CA ASP A 49 9.70 -15.58 -35.98
C ASP A 49 10.67 -14.64 -36.76
N GLN A 50 11.05 -13.50 -36.17
CA GLN A 50 12.06 -12.62 -36.75
C GLN A 50 13.40 -13.34 -36.98
N CYS A 51 13.84 -14.20 -36.08
CA CYS A 51 15.04 -15.00 -36.26
C CYS A 51 14.94 -16.01 -37.42
N LYS A 52 13.72 -16.37 -37.88
CA LYS A 52 13.51 -17.27 -39.01
C LYS A 52 13.41 -16.55 -40.37
N ILE A 53 12.90 -15.32 -40.40
CA ILE A 53 12.51 -14.64 -41.64
C ILE A 53 13.28 -13.33 -41.91
N ASN A 54 13.88 -12.70 -40.90
CA ASN A 54 14.53 -11.42 -41.03
C ASN A 54 16.05 -11.57 -41.03
N LEU A 55 16.69 -11.20 -42.13
CA LEU A 55 18.14 -11.33 -42.31
C LEU A 55 18.97 -10.68 -41.19
N ARG A 56 18.52 -9.56 -40.62
CA ARG A 56 19.23 -8.88 -39.52
C ARG A 56 19.27 -9.74 -38.27
N PHE A 57 18.13 -10.34 -37.91
CA PHE A 57 18.01 -11.23 -36.76
C PHE A 57 18.72 -12.56 -37.01
N MET A 58 18.63 -13.10 -38.24
CA MET A 58 19.37 -14.30 -38.64
C MET A 58 20.87 -14.09 -38.51
N TYR A 59 21.37 -12.95 -38.94
CA TYR A 59 22.80 -12.60 -38.85
C TYR A 59 23.24 -12.49 -37.37
N LEU A 60 22.45 -11.80 -36.50
CA LEU A 60 22.74 -11.67 -35.07
C LEU A 60 22.81 -13.00 -34.35
N MET A 61 21.99 -13.96 -34.78
CA MET A 61 21.87 -15.31 -34.18
C MET A 61 22.71 -16.37 -34.90
N ASP A 62 23.59 -15.98 -35.77
CA ASP A 62 24.40 -16.90 -36.60
C ASP A 62 23.52 -17.98 -37.28
N TYR A 63 22.44 -17.52 -37.92
CA TYR A 63 21.44 -18.34 -38.63
C TYR A 63 20.73 -19.39 -37.75
N GLN A 64 20.77 -19.23 -36.45
CA GLN A 64 20.04 -20.05 -35.51
C GLN A 64 18.73 -19.35 -35.10
N ALA A 65 17.67 -20.14 -34.84
CA ALA A 65 16.39 -19.63 -34.42
C ALA A 65 15.98 -20.22 -33.04
N PRO A 66 16.36 -19.58 -31.94
CA PRO A 66 15.90 -20.01 -30.61
C PRO A 66 14.40 -19.94 -30.52
N SER A 67 13.78 -20.90 -29.80
CA SER A 67 12.34 -20.88 -29.55
C SER A 67 11.96 -19.73 -28.59
N TYR A 68 10.70 -19.31 -28.66
CA TYR A 68 10.16 -18.29 -27.72
C TYR A 68 10.35 -18.68 -26.24
N ARG A 69 10.33 -19.99 -25.93
CA ARG A 69 10.61 -20.48 -24.56
C ARG A 69 12.06 -20.27 -24.17
N THR A 70 12.99 -20.42 -25.11
CA THR A 70 14.42 -20.17 -24.89
C THR A 70 14.67 -18.71 -24.62
N PHE A 71 14.08 -17.79 -25.41
CA PHE A 71 14.14 -16.35 -25.14
C PHE A 71 13.50 -15.99 -23.80
N GLY A 72 12.34 -16.58 -23.48
CA GLY A 72 11.67 -16.36 -22.18
C GLY A 72 12.53 -16.81 -20.99
N TYR A 73 13.16 -17.98 -21.08
CA TYR A 73 14.11 -18.41 -20.06
C TYR A 73 15.31 -17.47 -19.94
N PHE A 74 15.88 -17.08 -21.08
CA PHE A 74 17.04 -16.19 -21.11
C PHE A 74 16.73 -14.84 -20.45
N ILE A 75 15.61 -14.21 -20.81
CA ILE A 75 15.21 -12.91 -20.24
C ILE A 75 14.88 -13.03 -18.75
N ASN A 76 14.07 -14.03 -18.35
CA ASN A 76 13.53 -14.12 -16.99
C ASN A 76 14.48 -14.77 -16.00
N GLN A 77 15.49 -15.53 -16.43
CA GLN A 77 16.40 -16.25 -15.53
C GLN A 77 17.83 -15.78 -15.67
N VAL A 78 18.31 -15.49 -16.89
CA VAL A 78 19.71 -15.12 -17.10
C VAL A 78 19.90 -13.60 -16.95
N LEU A 79 19.02 -12.81 -17.54
CA LEU A 79 19.12 -11.34 -17.54
C LEU A 79 18.42 -10.66 -16.36
N ALA A 80 17.56 -11.36 -15.61
CA ALA A 80 16.71 -10.76 -14.58
C ALA A 80 17.51 -9.90 -13.59
N ASP A 81 18.64 -10.40 -13.10
CA ASP A 81 19.48 -9.70 -12.13
C ASP A 81 20.38 -8.61 -12.76
N SER A 82 20.53 -8.61 -14.08
CA SER A 82 21.44 -7.70 -14.80
C SER A 82 20.71 -6.62 -15.60
N ILE A 83 19.39 -6.65 -15.67
CA ILE A 83 18.62 -5.73 -16.53
C ILE A 83 18.82 -4.26 -16.16
N GLU A 84 18.93 -3.98 -14.88
CA GLU A 84 19.18 -2.64 -14.34
C GLU A 84 20.59 -2.15 -14.75
N GLU A 85 21.61 -3.00 -14.59
CA GLU A 85 22.99 -2.70 -14.97
C GLU A 85 23.10 -2.46 -16.49
N ILE A 86 22.40 -3.27 -17.30
CA ILE A 86 22.32 -3.09 -18.76
C ILE A 86 21.72 -1.71 -19.10
N PHE A 87 20.61 -1.35 -18.45
CA PHE A 87 19.94 -0.07 -18.65
C PHE A 87 20.85 1.11 -18.30
N GLN A 88 21.53 1.04 -17.14
CA GLN A 88 22.42 2.10 -16.67
C GLN A 88 23.63 2.30 -17.60
N ASP A 89 24.24 1.22 -18.05
CA ASP A 89 25.41 1.31 -18.94
C ASP A 89 25.07 1.80 -20.35
N ILE A 90 23.91 1.40 -20.88
CA ILE A 90 23.43 1.94 -22.16
C ILE A 90 23.15 3.45 -22.02
N ASN A 91 22.46 3.85 -20.95
CA ASN A 91 22.17 5.25 -20.69
C ASN A 91 23.43 6.09 -20.51
N LYS A 92 24.40 5.59 -19.74
CA LYS A 92 25.66 6.28 -19.53
C LYS A 92 26.34 6.59 -20.89
N LYS A 93 26.35 5.61 -21.79
CA LYS A 93 26.94 5.79 -23.13
C LYS A 93 26.17 6.80 -23.99
N ILE A 94 24.83 6.75 -23.95
CA ILE A 94 23.99 7.71 -24.66
C ILE A 94 24.22 9.11 -24.13
N PHE A 95 24.19 9.28 -22.81
CA PHE A 95 24.31 10.59 -22.15
C PHE A 95 25.66 11.25 -22.36
N GLU A 96 26.74 10.45 -22.40
CA GLU A 96 28.07 10.94 -22.79
C GLU A 96 28.11 11.40 -24.23
N THR A 97 27.43 10.69 -25.15
CA THR A 97 27.43 11.00 -26.60
C THR A 97 26.54 12.20 -26.92
N GLU A 98 25.36 12.26 -26.34
CA GLU A 98 24.34 13.28 -26.61
C GLU A 98 24.42 14.48 -25.66
N HIS A 99 25.34 14.46 -24.69
CA HIS A 99 25.53 15.54 -23.68
C HIS A 99 24.27 15.87 -22.92
N VAL A 100 23.53 14.85 -22.48
CA VAL A 100 22.24 14.98 -21.77
C VAL A 100 22.39 15.74 -20.45
N ASP A 101 21.54 16.74 -20.21
CA ASP A 101 21.50 17.50 -18.97
C ASP A 101 20.70 16.79 -17.88
N LEU A 102 21.38 16.09 -16.98
CA LEU A 102 20.78 15.38 -15.84
C LEU A 102 20.39 16.31 -14.66
N GLN A 103 20.61 17.63 -14.75
CA GLN A 103 20.20 18.57 -13.71
C GLN A 103 18.69 18.86 -13.73
N HIS A 104 18.05 18.71 -14.90
CA HIS A 104 16.63 18.84 -15.12
C HIS A 104 16.00 17.46 -15.27
N LEU A 105 15.20 17.03 -14.30
CA LEU A 105 14.55 15.72 -14.31
C LEU A 105 13.04 15.86 -14.26
N TYR A 106 12.35 15.42 -15.29
CA TYR A 106 10.88 15.37 -15.36
C TYR A 106 10.41 14.01 -14.91
N ILE A 107 9.53 13.98 -13.90
CA ILE A 107 9.08 12.75 -13.26
C ILE A 107 7.60 12.55 -13.50
N ASP A 108 7.23 11.40 -14.04
CA ASP A 108 5.83 10.99 -14.19
C ASP A 108 5.67 9.52 -13.76
N GLY A 109 4.48 9.23 -13.22
CA GLY A 109 4.10 7.93 -12.73
C GLY A 109 2.97 7.29 -13.54
N SER A 110 3.17 6.05 -13.94
CA SER A 110 2.14 5.25 -14.59
C SER A 110 1.88 3.95 -13.85
N LYS A 111 0.60 3.56 -13.77
CA LYS A 111 0.18 2.32 -13.11
C LYS A 111 -0.05 1.25 -14.15
N PHE A 112 0.68 0.14 -14.02
CA PHE A 112 0.60 -1.01 -14.90
C PHE A 112 -0.12 -2.17 -14.21
N GLU A 113 -1.15 -2.72 -14.87
CA GLU A 113 -1.86 -3.88 -14.38
C GLU A 113 -0.92 -5.11 -14.36
N ALA A 114 -0.88 -5.80 -13.21
CA ALA A 114 -0.15 -7.05 -13.08
C ALA A 114 -0.92 -8.21 -13.73
N ASN A 115 -0.18 -9.17 -14.31
CA ASN A 115 -0.78 -10.41 -14.80
C ASN A 115 -1.18 -11.33 -13.64
N ALA A 116 -2.14 -10.87 -12.82
CA ALA A 116 -2.58 -11.51 -11.60
C ALA A 116 -4.12 -11.61 -11.54
N ASN A 117 -4.61 -12.53 -10.70
CA ASN A 117 -6.05 -12.69 -10.54
C ASN A 117 -6.67 -11.46 -9.85
N LYS A 118 -7.58 -10.80 -10.55
CA LYS A 118 -8.29 -9.59 -10.10
C LYS A 118 -9.19 -9.81 -8.87
N TYR A 119 -9.62 -11.05 -8.63
CA TYR A 119 -10.60 -11.38 -7.58
C TYR A 119 -9.98 -12.08 -6.36
N SER A 120 -8.68 -12.31 -6.35
CA SER A 120 -8.00 -12.96 -5.24
C SER A 120 -6.99 -12.02 -4.57
N TRP A 121 -7.44 -11.35 -3.52
CA TRP A 121 -6.63 -10.40 -2.76
C TRP A 121 -6.59 -10.70 -1.27
N VAL A 122 -5.60 -10.15 -0.59
CA VAL A 122 -5.50 -10.13 0.86
C VAL A 122 -5.44 -8.68 1.33
N TRP A 123 -6.34 -8.32 2.25
CA TRP A 123 -6.38 -7.01 2.87
C TRP A 123 -5.75 -7.06 4.26
N LYS A 124 -4.69 -6.29 4.51
CA LYS A 124 -3.97 -6.23 5.79
C LYS A 124 -4.91 -5.93 6.96
N LYS A 125 -5.78 -4.92 6.81
CA LYS A 125 -6.75 -4.54 7.86
C LYS A 125 -7.74 -5.67 8.19
N ALA A 126 -8.25 -6.36 7.18
CA ALA A 126 -9.16 -7.50 7.37
C ALA A 126 -8.44 -8.69 8.03
N THR A 127 -7.21 -8.97 7.63
CA THR A 127 -6.37 -10.02 8.22
C THR A 127 -6.05 -9.72 9.68
N LYS A 128 -5.66 -8.48 10.02
CA LYS A 128 -5.46 -8.05 11.42
C LYS A 128 -6.74 -8.23 12.24
N LYS A 129 -7.91 -7.78 11.73
CA LYS A 129 -9.19 -7.96 12.42
C LYS A 129 -9.53 -9.44 12.63
N SER A 130 -9.24 -10.30 11.65
CA SER A 130 -9.46 -11.76 11.78
C SER A 130 -8.50 -12.37 12.80
N ARG A 131 -7.24 -11.92 12.87
CA ARG A 131 -6.27 -12.32 13.89
C ARG A 131 -6.75 -11.97 15.29
N TYR A 132 -7.24 -10.74 15.52
CA TYR A 132 -7.79 -10.36 16.84
C TYR A 132 -9.02 -11.18 17.23
N ARG A 133 -9.91 -11.48 16.29
CA ARG A 133 -11.05 -12.37 16.55
C ARG A 133 -10.62 -13.79 16.89
N LEU A 134 -9.51 -14.25 16.29
CA LEU A 134 -8.95 -15.56 16.59
C LEU A 134 -8.38 -15.58 18.01
N PHE A 135 -7.73 -14.51 18.49
CA PHE A 135 -7.24 -14.43 19.86
C PHE A 135 -8.36 -14.63 20.89
N GLY A 136 -9.52 -14.00 20.70
CA GLY A 136 -10.68 -14.23 21.56
C GLY A 136 -11.12 -15.71 21.59
N LYS A 137 -11.12 -16.39 20.42
CA LYS A 137 -11.45 -17.81 20.34
C LYS A 137 -10.40 -18.71 21.02
N ILE A 138 -9.14 -18.32 20.95
CA ILE A 138 -8.04 -19.03 21.62
C ILE A 138 -8.17 -18.88 23.14
N THR A 139 -8.47 -17.66 23.62
CA THR A 139 -8.70 -17.41 25.04
C THR A 139 -9.83 -18.29 25.58
N THR A 140 -11.00 -18.32 24.94
CA THR A 140 -12.10 -19.19 25.34
C THR A 140 -11.71 -20.67 25.33
N LEU A 141 -10.97 -21.11 24.31
CA LEU A 141 -10.51 -22.50 24.25
C LEU A 141 -9.52 -22.82 25.37
N PHE A 142 -8.64 -21.88 25.74
CA PHE A 142 -7.71 -22.06 26.85
C PHE A 142 -8.41 -22.10 28.22
N GLU A 143 -9.49 -21.32 28.38
CA GLU A 143 -10.36 -21.40 29.56
C GLU A 143 -10.97 -22.79 29.69
N GLU A 144 -11.61 -23.31 28.60
CA GLU A 144 -12.19 -24.65 28.55
C GLU A 144 -11.12 -25.75 28.86
N ILE A 145 -9.93 -25.64 28.28
CA ILE A 145 -8.82 -26.58 28.50
C ILE A 145 -8.29 -26.49 29.95
N ASN A 146 -8.15 -25.29 30.51
CA ASN A 146 -7.67 -25.10 31.87
C ASN A 146 -8.64 -25.65 32.93
N GLU A 147 -9.95 -25.57 32.69
CA GLU A 147 -10.94 -26.24 33.51
C GLU A 147 -10.77 -27.76 33.49
N GLU A 148 -10.53 -28.35 32.32
CA GLU A 148 -10.29 -29.78 32.14
C GLU A 148 -8.96 -30.22 32.77
N LEU A 149 -7.90 -29.39 32.68
CA LEU A 149 -6.57 -29.67 33.23
C LEU A 149 -6.45 -29.38 34.75
N SER A 150 -7.49 -28.86 35.40
CA SER A 150 -7.47 -28.48 36.81
C SER A 150 -6.99 -29.60 37.74
N CYS A 151 -7.28 -30.85 37.40
CA CYS A 151 -6.84 -32.04 38.16
C CYS A 151 -5.41 -32.48 37.90
N THR A 152 -4.73 -31.96 36.84
CA THR A 152 -3.38 -32.40 36.44
C THR A 152 -2.28 -31.47 36.94
N GLY A 153 -2.63 -30.31 37.51
CA GLY A 153 -1.67 -29.28 37.95
C GLY A 153 -1.04 -28.47 36.80
N MET A 154 -1.39 -28.75 35.55
CA MET A 154 -0.96 -28.00 34.40
C MET A 154 -1.96 -26.85 34.08
N LYS A 155 -1.43 -25.72 33.63
CA LYS A 155 -2.25 -24.56 33.21
C LYS A 155 -1.64 -23.87 32.00
N LEU A 156 -2.46 -23.63 30.99
CA LEU A 156 -2.08 -22.80 29.84
C LEU A 156 -2.24 -21.32 30.19
N CYS A 157 -1.22 -20.52 29.86
CA CYS A 157 -1.27 -19.07 30.12
C CYS A 157 -2.19 -18.36 29.13
N ILE A 158 -3.08 -17.55 29.66
CA ILE A 158 -3.98 -16.70 28.86
C ILE A 158 -3.32 -15.35 28.69
N ASN A 159 -3.11 -14.96 27.43
CA ASN A 159 -2.45 -13.72 27.03
C ASN A 159 -3.38 -12.86 26.17
N SER A 160 -3.08 -11.57 26.04
CA SER A 160 -3.79 -10.67 25.12
C SER A 160 -3.48 -10.94 23.66
N GLU A 161 -2.28 -11.44 23.37
CA GLU A 161 -1.81 -11.85 22.04
C GLU A 161 -1.12 -13.20 22.12
N TYR A 162 -1.22 -13.96 21.04
CA TYR A 162 -0.63 -15.31 20.96
C TYR A 162 0.29 -15.40 19.75
N ALA A 163 1.42 -16.09 19.94
CA ALA A 163 2.31 -16.51 18.86
C ALA A 163 1.90 -17.90 18.34
N PRO A 164 2.10 -18.22 17.05
CA PRO A 164 1.80 -19.55 16.51
C PRO A 164 2.57 -20.67 17.22
N GLU A 165 3.84 -20.41 17.58
CA GLU A 165 4.73 -21.33 18.28
C GLU A 165 4.16 -21.73 19.63
N TYR A 166 3.63 -20.76 20.39
CA TYR A 166 3.02 -21.03 21.69
C TYR A 166 1.81 -21.96 21.61
N LEU A 167 0.98 -21.82 20.55
CA LEU A 167 -0.15 -22.72 20.34
C LEU A 167 0.31 -24.13 19.94
N LYS A 168 1.39 -24.24 19.17
CA LYS A 168 2.00 -25.54 18.83
C LYS A 168 2.55 -26.24 20.06
N GLU A 169 3.22 -25.50 20.94
CA GLU A 169 3.71 -26.01 22.23
C GLU A 169 2.55 -26.42 23.14
N ALA A 170 1.54 -25.58 23.27
CA ALA A 170 0.32 -25.90 24.06
C ALA A 170 -0.38 -27.16 23.53
N ALA A 171 -0.46 -27.34 22.22
CA ALA A 171 -1.01 -28.55 21.62
C ALA A 171 -0.14 -29.80 21.94
N GLY A 172 1.19 -29.67 21.91
CA GLY A 172 2.13 -30.74 22.29
C GLY A 172 1.95 -31.14 23.75
N GLN A 173 1.98 -30.16 24.67
CA GLN A 173 1.82 -30.40 26.10
C GLN A 173 0.46 -31.04 26.42
N TYR A 174 -0.62 -30.55 25.77
CA TYR A 174 -1.96 -31.11 25.91
C TYR A 174 -2.02 -32.58 25.44
N ALA A 175 -1.33 -32.87 24.29
CA ALA A 175 -1.24 -34.23 23.77
C ALA A 175 -0.48 -35.21 24.72
N GLU A 176 0.58 -34.73 25.35
CA GLU A 176 1.35 -35.51 26.33
C GLU A 176 0.49 -35.84 27.56
N VAL A 177 -0.21 -34.87 28.13
CA VAL A 177 -1.05 -35.07 29.31
C VAL A 177 -2.10 -36.13 29.08
N TRP A 178 -2.79 -36.03 27.94
CA TRP A 178 -3.89 -36.96 27.62
C TRP A 178 -3.46 -38.15 26.76
N GLN A 179 -2.16 -38.36 26.54
CA GLN A 179 -1.59 -39.43 25.71
C GLN A 179 -2.30 -39.57 24.38
N ILE A 180 -2.53 -38.42 23.69
CA ILE A 180 -3.29 -38.34 22.45
C ILE A 180 -2.51 -39.02 21.33
N ASN A 181 -3.15 -40.04 20.70
CA ASN A 181 -2.62 -40.69 19.51
C ASN A 181 -3.50 -40.35 18.31
N GLU A 182 -2.97 -39.59 17.34
CA GLU A 182 -3.70 -39.17 16.14
C GLU A 182 -4.19 -40.35 15.28
N ALA A 183 -3.53 -41.52 15.36
CA ALA A 183 -3.98 -42.72 14.65
C ALA A 183 -5.31 -43.29 15.18
N MET A 184 -5.70 -42.91 16.40
CA MET A 184 -6.95 -43.33 17.03
C MET A 184 -8.09 -42.29 16.85
N PHE A 185 -7.85 -41.23 16.08
CA PHE A 185 -8.85 -40.18 15.89
C PHE A 185 -10.05 -40.67 15.13
N VAL A 186 -11.21 -40.28 15.62
CA VAL A 186 -12.48 -40.57 14.98
C VAL A 186 -12.76 -39.51 13.90
N HIS A 187 -12.92 -39.97 12.65
CA HIS A 187 -13.22 -39.11 11.51
C HIS A 187 -14.59 -39.46 10.91
N GLY A 188 -15.23 -38.47 10.28
CA GLY A 188 -16.48 -38.64 9.51
C GLY A 188 -17.75 -38.18 10.22
N ARG A 189 -18.87 -38.16 9.45
CA ARG A 189 -20.19 -37.77 9.97
C ARG A 189 -20.77 -38.90 10.80
N GLY A 190 -21.38 -38.54 11.95
CA GLY A 190 -22.07 -39.51 12.82
C GLY A 190 -21.23 -40.12 13.94
N HIS A 191 -19.93 -39.94 13.93
CA HIS A 191 -19.05 -40.37 15.03
C HIS A 191 -18.85 -39.24 16.06
N ARG A 192 -18.94 -39.58 17.34
CA ARG A 192 -18.71 -38.61 18.43
C ARG A 192 -17.22 -38.54 18.75
N LYS A 193 -16.61 -37.40 18.44
CA LYS A 193 -15.24 -37.11 18.86
C LYS A 193 -15.20 -36.88 20.38
N THR A 194 -14.15 -37.37 21.04
CA THR A 194 -13.91 -37.05 22.44
C THR A 194 -13.66 -35.56 22.64
N ILE A 195 -13.79 -35.05 23.87
CA ILE A 195 -13.51 -33.64 24.18
C ILE A 195 -12.03 -33.34 23.89
N GLN A 196 -11.14 -34.22 24.31
CA GLN A 196 -9.70 -34.11 24.12
C GLN A 196 -9.31 -34.03 22.63
N GLN A 197 -9.91 -34.88 21.78
CA GLN A 197 -9.69 -34.83 20.34
C GLN A 197 -10.15 -33.48 19.76
N ARG A 198 -11.30 -32.96 20.19
CA ARG A 198 -11.81 -31.67 19.71
C ARG A 198 -10.93 -30.50 20.09
N HIS A 199 -10.45 -30.46 21.35
CA HIS A 199 -9.56 -29.41 21.84
C HIS A 199 -8.22 -29.46 21.12
N TYR A 200 -7.62 -30.63 20.98
CA TYR A 200 -6.36 -30.80 20.24
C TYR A 200 -6.46 -30.39 18.79
N GLU A 201 -7.50 -30.84 18.05
CA GLU A 201 -7.74 -30.45 16.68
C GLU A 201 -7.94 -28.92 16.54
N LYS A 202 -8.68 -28.29 17.47
CA LYS A 202 -8.85 -26.82 17.50
C LYS A 202 -7.53 -26.09 17.76
N LEU A 203 -6.68 -26.58 18.68
CA LEU A 203 -5.38 -25.99 18.94
C LEU A 203 -4.52 -25.99 17.67
N LYS A 204 -4.44 -27.13 16.98
CA LYS A 204 -3.71 -27.25 15.70
C LYS A 204 -4.30 -26.37 14.61
N GLU A 205 -5.63 -26.32 14.48
CA GLU A 205 -6.31 -25.46 13.53
C GLU A 205 -6.04 -23.96 13.80
N TYR A 206 -6.09 -23.56 15.07
CA TYR A 206 -5.86 -22.15 15.43
C TYR A 206 -4.38 -21.78 15.28
N ALA A 207 -3.45 -22.67 15.58
CA ALA A 207 -2.02 -22.48 15.33
C ALA A 207 -1.75 -22.25 13.83
N ALA A 208 -2.27 -23.12 12.96
CA ALA A 208 -2.11 -22.99 11.50
C ALA A 208 -2.75 -21.70 10.95
N LYS A 209 -3.96 -21.34 11.41
CA LYS A 209 -4.60 -20.07 11.02
C LYS A 209 -3.84 -18.84 11.48
N LEU A 210 -3.28 -18.89 12.68
CA LEU A 210 -2.50 -17.79 13.21
C LEU A 210 -1.21 -17.60 12.42
N GLU A 211 -0.53 -18.70 12.07
CA GLU A 211 0.65 -18.70 11.22
C GLU A 211 0.33 -18.11 9.83
N GLU A 212 -0.78 -18.53 9.21
CA GLU A 212 -1.27 -17.96 7.96
C GLU A 212 -1.51 -16.45 8.06
N TYR A 213 -2.11 -15.96 9.15
CA TYR A 213 -2.35 -14.52 9.32
C TYR A 213 -1.06 -13.74 9.56
N VAL A 214 -0.11 -14.29 10.29
CA VAL A 214 1.23 -13.68 10.50
C VAL A 214 1.96 -13.57 9.17
N GLU A 215 1.98 -14.64 8.37
CA GLU A 215 2.59 -14.64 7.04
C GLU A 215 1.95 -13.61 6.10
N LYS A 216 0.62 -13.59 6.04
CA LYS A 216 -0.11 -12.59 5.23
C LYS A 216 0.22 -11.15 5.61
N ILE A 217 0.34 -10.87 6.91
CA ILE A 217 0.72 -9.54 7.40
C ILE A 217 2.18 -9.23 7.05
N LYS A 218 3.07 -10.22 7.15
CA LYS A 218 4.48 -10.10 6.78
C LYS A 218 4.66 -9.80 5.28
N ILE A 219 3.93 -10.49 4.40
CA ILE A 219 3.93 -10.22 2.95
C ILE A 219 3.48 -8.79 2.64
N CYS A 220 2.46 -8.27 3.35
CA CYS A 220 2.05 -6.87 3.19
C CYS A 220 3.15 -5.87 3.60
N GLY A 221 4.02 -6.23 4.54
CA GLY A 221 4.97 -5.29 5.11
C GLY A 221 4.29 -4.15 5.88
N GLU A 222 5.01 -3.06 6.14
CA GLU A 222 4.47 -1.93 6.90
C GLU A 222 3.61 -0.99 6.04
N GLU A 223 3.99 -0.75 4.83
CA GLU A 223 3.43 0.32 3.98
C GLU A 223 2.26 -0.12 3.11
N ARG A 224 2.24 -1.38 2.66
CA ARG A 224 1.16 -1.89 1.81
C ARG A 224 -0.08 -2.27 2.63
N ASN A 225 -1.24 -2.00 2.05
CA ASN A 225 -2.54 -2.37 2.62
C ASN A 225 -3.13 -3.66 2.04
N SER A 226 -2.57 -4.14 0.93
CA SER A 226 -3.09 -5.31 0.20
C SER A 226 -2.03 -5.92 -0.70
N TYR A 227 -2.24 -7.17 -1.09
CA TYR A 227 -1.49 -7.83 -2.16
C TYR A 227 -2.37 -8.86 -2.88
N SER A 228 -1.99 -9.26 -4.11
CA SER A 228 -2.65 -10.32 -4.83
C SER A 228 -2.11 -11.70 -4.39
N LYS A 229 -3.00 -12.71 -4.26
CA LYS A 229 -2.59 -14.07 -3.91
C LYS A 229 -1.77 -14.77 -5.00
N THR A 230 -1.94 -14.35 -6.25
CA THR A 230 -1.23 -14.93 -7.41
C THR A 230 0.05 -14.19 -7.75
N ASP A 231 0.17 -12.94 -7.29
CA ASP A 231 1.37 -12.13 -7.42
C ASP A 231 1.56 -11.29 -6.14
N HIS A 232 2.40 -11.78 -5.23
CA HIS A 232 2.61 -11.15 -3.93
C HIS A 232 3.27 -9.77 -4.03
N SER A 233 3.89 -9.44 -5.15
CA SER A 233 4.50 -8.13 -5.37
C SER A 233 3.49 -7.07 -5.86
N ALA A 234 2.40 -7.50 -6.50
CA ALA A 234 1.36 -6.58 -6.97
C ALA A 234 0.49 -6.07 -5.82
N THR A 235 0.20 -4.78 -5.85
CA THR A 235 -0.69 -4.10 -4.89
C THR A 235 -1.99 -3.70 -5.56
N PHE A 236 -3.12 -3.79 -4.85
CA PHE A 236 -4.40 -3.32 -5.39
C PHE A 236 -4.47 -1.80 -5.37
N MET A 237 -4.53 -1.20 -6.55
CA MET A 237 -4.61 0.25 -6.75
C MET A 237 -5.58 0.60 -7.89
N ARG A 238 -6.00 1.85 -7.94
CA ARG A 238 -6.83 2.38 -9.01
C ARG A 238 -5.95 2.73 -10.21
N ILE A 239 -6.34 2.27 -11.40
CA ILE A 239 -5.66 2.56 -12.67
C ILE A 239 -6.47 3.60 -13.43
N LYS A 240 -5.83 4.63 -14.00
CA LYS A 240 -6.51 5.73 -14.73
C LYS A 240 -7.28 5.21 -15.96
N THR A 241 -6.76 4.19 -16.64
CA THR A 241 -7.33 3.58 -17.85
C THR A 241 -8.09 2.30 -17.52
N ASP A 242 -9.02 2.36 -16.57
CA ASP A 242 -9.91 1.22 -16.32
C ASP A 242 -10.87 1.04 -17.51
N TYR A 243 -10.68 -0.07 -18.26
CA TYR A 243 -11.50 -0.39 -19.42
C TYR A 243 -12.98 -0.67 -19.06
N MET A 244 -13.27 -0.94 -17.79
CA MET A 244 -14.65 -1.11 -17.28
C MET A 244 -15.29 0.20 -16.87
N GLY A 245 -14.52 1.27 -16.71
CA GLY A 245 -14.99 2.61 -16.33
C GLY A 245 -15.68 2.66 -14.95
N ASN A 246 -15.42 1.72 -14.07
CA ASN A 246 -16.10 1.59 -12.77
C ASN A 246 -15.19 1.87 -11.57
N ASP A 247 -14.00 2.42 -11.80
CA ASP A 247 -13.02 2.72 -10.75
C ASP A 247 -12.57 1.48 -9.92
N GLN A 248 -12.62 0.31 -10.51
CA GLN A 248 -12.26 -0.93 -9.84
C GLN A 248 -10.77 -0.91 -9.44
N LEU A 249 -10.48 -1.47 -8.26
CA LEU A 249 -9.11 -1.73 -7.83
C LEU A 249 -8.59 -2.97 -8.55
N LEU A 250 -7.43 -2.82 -9.21
CA LEU A 250 -6.75 -3.90 -9.91
C LEU A 250 -5.37 -4.16 -9.29
N PRO A 251 -4.88 -5.42 -9.34
CA PRO A 251 -3.49 -5.69 -8.95
C PRO A 251 -2.57 -4.99 -9.95
N ALA A 252 -1.67 -4.15 -9.45
CA ALA A 252 -0.84 -3.31 -10.31
C ALA A 252 0.48 -2.94 -9.64
N TYR A 253 1.38 -2.42 -10.46
CA TYR A 253 2.62 -1.78 -10.08
C TYR A 253 2.56 -0.30 -10.41
N ASN A 254 3.17 0.53 -9.58
CA ASN A 254 3.37 1.93 -9.85
C ASN A 254 4.79 2.13 -10.38
N VAL A 255 4.90 2.44 -11.66
CA VAL A 255 6.16 2.65 -12.35
C VAL A 255 6.41 4.14 -12.46
N GLN A 256 7.47 4.61 -11.84
CA GLN A 256 7.92 5.98 -11.91
C GLN A 256 9.06 6.09 -12.91
N VAL A 257 9.02 7.10 -13.74
CA VAL A 257 10.02 7.36 -14.77
C VAL A 257 10.54 8.78 -14.61
N GLY A 258 11.86 8.92 -14.55
CA GLY A 258 12.53 10.22 -14.60
C GLY A 258 13.16 10.41 -15.98
N VAL A 259 12.77 11.47 -16.68
CA VAL A 259 13.18 11.82 -18.03
C VAL A 259 14.06 13.07 -18.00
N ALA A 260 15.20 13.02 -18.67
CA ALA A 260 16.10 14.15 -18.89
C ALA A 260 16.36 14.27 -20.42
N ASP A 261 16.15 15.45 -21.00
CA ASP A 261 16.36 15.73 -22.41
C ASP A 261 15.80 14.65 -23.35
N GLU A 262 14.54 14.23 -23.16
CA GLU A 262 13.86 13.18 -23.95
C GLU A 262 14.32 11.73 -23.68
N TYR A 263 15.34 11.53 -22.83
CA TYR A 263 15.83 10.21 -22.46
C TYR A 263 15.35 9.77 -21.10
N ILE A 264 15.02 8.48 -20.95
CA ILE A 264 14.67 7.91 -19.65
C ILE A 264 15.96 7.73 -18.84
N ALA A 265 16.16 8.61 -17.84
CA ALA A 265 17.33 8.56 -16.97
C ALA A 265 17.21 7.51 -15.88
N VAL A 266 16.04 7.40 -15.26
CA VAL A 266 15.77 6.47 -14.16
C VAL A 266 14.38 5.90 -14.25
N VAL A 267 14.25 4.62 -13.93
CA VAL A 267 12.95 3.92 -13.80
C VAL A 267 12.90 3.26 -12.44
N ASP A 268 11.79 3.39 -11.74
CA ASP A 268 11.56 2.70 -10.48
C ASP A 268 10.18 2.04 -10.45
N VAL A 269 10.13 0.77 -10.03
CA VAL A 269 8.91 -0.03 -9.99
C VAL A 269 8.50 -0.22 -8.54
N ASN A 270 7.42 0.44 -8.15
CA ASN A 270 6.97 0.53 -6.78
C ASN A 270 5.66 -0.21 -6.52
N GLN A 271 5.47 -0.54 -5.26
CA GLN A 271 4.24 -1.13 -4.72
C GLN A 271 3.34 -0.07 -4.07
N TYR A 272 3.76 1.19 -4.05
CA TYR A 272 3.00 2.31 -3.49
C TYR A 272 1.85 2.71 -4.39
N ARG A 273 0.72 3.07 -3.77
CA ARG A 273 -0.48 3.47 -4.51
C ARG A 273 -0.47 4.93 -4.95
N LEU A 274 0.29 5.75 -4.25
CA LEU A 274 0.42 7.17 -4.50
C LEU A 274 1.78 7.45 -5.13
N ASP A 275 1.79 8.27 -6.16
CA ASP A 275 3.01 8.63 -6.89
C ASP A 275 4.00 9.41 -5.99
N MET A 276 3.47 10.11 -5.01
CA MET A 276 4.26 10.84 -4.02
C MET A 276 5.10 9.96 -3.10
N ASP A 277 4.55 8.80 -2.72
CA ASP A 277 5.30 7.83 -1.90
C ASP A 277 6.48 7.23 -2.69
N CYS A 278 6.41 7.33 -4.04
CA CYS A 278 7.45 6.85 -4.96
C CYS A 278 8.55 7.87 -5.23
N PHE A 279 8.34 9.16 -4.93
CA PHE A 279 9.29 10.23 -5.27
C PHE A 279 10.65 10.04 -4.59
N ILE A 280 10.67 9.84 -3.27
CA ILE A 280 11.92 9.65 -2.51
C ILE A 280 12.66 8.39 -2.96
N PRO A 281 12.02 7.22 -3.11
CA PRO A 281 12.66 6.04 -3.69
C PRO A 281 13.31 6.30 -5.05
N LEU A 282 12.59 6.97 -5.98
CA LEU A 282 13.12 7.31 -7.30
C LEU A 282 14.34 8.23 -7.20
N MET A 283 14.30 9.26 -6.33
CA MET A 283 15.43 10.17 -6.12
C MET A 283 16.65 9.46 -5.54
N ASN A 284 16.45 8.56 -4.59
CA ASN A 284 17.53 7.77 -4.03
C ASN A 284 18.14 6.82 -5.07
N LYS A 285 17.31 6.25 -5.94
CA LYS A 285 17.77 5.43 -7.07
C LYS A 285 18.58 6.25 -8.08
N PHE A 286 18.12 7.44 -8.42
CA PHE A 286 18.86 8.38 -9.26
C PHE A 286 20.22 8.72 -8.63
N TYR A 287 20.25 9.05 -7.34
CA TYR A 287 21.50 9.33 -6.63
C TYR A 287 22.46 8.13 -6.63
N THR A 288 21.95 6.93 -6.41
CA THR A 288 22.75 5.70 -6.43
C THR A 288 23.38 5.47 -7.82
N THR A 289 22.64 5.82 -8.89
CA THR A 289 23.11 5.63 -10.29
C THR A 289 24.11 6.69 -10.71
N TYR A 290 23.87 7.97 -10.39
CA TYR A 290 24.63 9.10 -10.91
C TYR A 290 25.55 9.79 -9.90
N GLY A 291 25.39 9.51 -8.59
CA GLY A 291 26.21 10.08 -7.51
C GLY A 291 25.83 11.49 -7.07
N PHE A 292 24.76 12.07 -7.62
CA PHE A 292 24.23 13.39 -7.24
C PHE A 292 22.70 13.42 -7.37
N TYR A 293 22.05 14.42 -6.77
CA TYR A 293 20.64 14.70 -6.98
C TYR A 293 20.43 15.72 -8.10
N PRO A 294 19.37 15.60 -8.93
CA PRO A 294 19.07 16.61 -9.94
C PRO A 294 18.75 17.94 -9.25
N LYS A 295 19.20 19.04 -9.84
CA LYS A 295 18.97 20.39 -9.26
C LYS A 295 17.52 20.82 -9.40
N TYR A 296 16.85 20.40 -10.46
CA TYR A 296 15.48 20.77 -10.80
C TYR A 296 14.65 19.50 -11.08
N PRO A 297 14.24 18.76 -10.04
CA PRO A 297 13.30 17.67 -10.23
C PRO A 297 11.89 18.25 -10.38
N VAL A 298 11.22 17.97 -11.50
CA VAL A 298 9.86 18.42 -11.80
C VAL A 298 8.93 17.21 -11.75
N ALA A 299 8.03 17.20 -10.77
CA ALA A 299 6.98 16.20 -10.64
C ALA A 299 5.61 16.87 -10.69
N ASP A 300 4.52 16.10 -10.73
CA ASP A 300 3.16 16.65 -10.67
C ASP A 300 2.98 17.53 -9.41
N LEU A 301 2.94 18.84 -9.65
CA LEU A 301 3.07 19.89 -8.64
C LEU A 301 1.90 19.89 -7.64
N GLU A 302 0.68 19.53 -8.07
CA GLU A 302 -0.51 19.58 -7.20
C GLU A 302 -0.42 18.56 -6.07
N ALA A 303 0.04 17.36 -6.37
CA ALA A 303 0.24 16.31 -5.39
C ALA A 303 1.39 16.65 -4.41
N PHE A 304 2.49 17.23 -4.90
CA PHE A 304 3.65 17.63 -4.10
C PHE A 304 3.31 18.73 -3.09
N LEU A 305 2.67 19.81 -3.52
CA LEU A 305 2.27 20.92 -2.65
C LEU A 305 1.28 20.47 -1.57
N ARG A 306 0.34 19.60 -1.91
CA ARG A 306 -0.64 19.06 -0.95
C ARG A 306 0.02 18.29 0.20
N ASN A 307 1.05 17.49 -0.06
CA ASN A 307 1.74 16.73 0.98
C ASN A 307 2.73 17.57 1.76
N LEU A 308 3.39 18.54 1.13
CA LEU A 308 4.25 19.48 1.84
C LEU A 308 3.43 20.25 2.89
N LEU A 309 2.24 20.72 2.51
CA LEU A 309 1.30 21.36 3.43
C LEU A 309 0.77 20.43 4.52
N LEU A 310 0.53 19.14 4.20
CA LEU A 310 0.09 18.15 5.18
C LEU A 310 1.21 17.77 6.15
N ASN A 311 2.45 17.64 5.68
CA ASN A 311 3.60 17.33 6.52
C ASN A 311 3.95 18.50 7.42
N GLU A 312 3.95 19.75 6.93
CA GLU A 312 4.13 20.93 7.76
C GLU A 312 3.02 21.07 8.82
N LYS A 313 1.77 20.79 8.45
CA LYS A 313 0.65 20.78 9.40
C LYS A 313 0.82 19.72 10.47
N ASN A 314 1.29 18.53 10.12
CA ASN A 314 1.55 17.43 11.07
C ASN A 314 2.76 17.76 11.97
N GLU A 315 3.82 18.37 11.44
CA GLU A 315 4.97 18.81 12.24
C GLU A 315 4.59 19.94 13.20
N LEU A 316 3.80 20.92 12.76
CA LEU A 316 3.27 21.98 13.61
C LEU A 316 2.35 21.41 14.70
N HIS A 317 1.51 20.44 14.37
CA HIS A 317 0.67 19.74 15.34
C HIS A 317 1.51 18.97 16.38
N ASN A 318 2.53 18.26 15.95
CA ASN A 318 3.44 17.54 16.84
C ASN A 318 4.28 18.49 17.72
N ARG A 319 4.74 19.63 17.18
CA ARG A 319 5.42 20.67 17.96
C ARG A 319 4.48 21.29 18.99
N ASN A 320 3.24 21.58 18.64
CA ASN A 320 2.25 22.12 19.59
C ASN A 320 1.88 21.11 20.68
N LEU A 321 1.80 19.81 20.39
CA LEU A 321 1.62 18.76 21.39
C LEU A 321 2.84 18.65 22.32
N HIS A 322 4.05 18.84 21.80
CA HIS A 322 5.28 18.83 22.61
C HIS A 322 5.36 20.04 23.53
N ILE A 323 5.00 21.23 23.03
CA ILE A 323 4.94 22.48 23.82
C ILE A 323 3.84 22.39 24.89
N SER A 324 2.66 21.87 24.57
CA SER A 324 1.59 21.68 25.58
C SER A 324 1.95 20.64 26.64
N GLY A 325 2.75 19.62 26.29
CA GLY A 325 3.31 18.65 27.24
C GLY A 325 4.30 19.31 28.23
N LEU A 326 5.17 20.19 27.73
CA LEU A 326 6.15 20.92 28.54
C LEU A 326 5.50 21.99 29.43
N LEU A 327 4.40 22.63 29.00
CA LEU A 327 3.67 23.64 29.79
C LEU A 327 2.85 23.02 30.93
N ASN A 328 2.59 21.72 30.93
CA ASN A 328 1.93 21.03 32.03
C ASN A 328 2.87 20.62 33.17
N GLU A 329 4.18 20.71 33.00
CA GLU A 329 5.18 20.40 34.04
C GLU A 329 5.72 21.60 34.79
N GLU A 330 5.48 22.83 34.33
CA GLU A 330 5.88 24.07 35.07
C GLU A 330 4.69 25.01 35.20
N LYS A 331 4.06 25.03 36.37
CA LYS A 331 3.23 26.15 36.82
C LYS A 331 4.16 27.34 37.16
N VAL A 332 4.30 28.25 36.22
CA VAL A 332 4.91 29.58 36.50
C VAL A 332 3.82 30.61 36.41
N ASP A 333 3.51 31.23 37.53
CA ASP A 333 2.70 32.46 37.66
C ASP A 333 3.34 33.58 36.82
N ILE A 334 2.65 34.05 35.79
CA ILE A 334 2.99 35.31 35.13
C ILE A 334 1.76 36.19 35.17
N GLY A 335 1.92 37.28 35.94
CA GLY A 335 0.92 38.31 36.12
C GLY A 335 0.57 39.09 34.85
N ASP A 336 -0.61 39.64 34.90
CA ASP A 336 -1.28 40.50 33.94
C ASP A 336 -0.36 41.58 33.31
N THR A 337 -0.29 41.59 32.00
CA THR A 337 -0.01 42.81 31.25
C THR A 337 -0.88 42.81 29.97
N LYS A 338 -1.91 43.66 30.02
CA LYS A 338 -2.73 44.02 28.85
C LYS A 338 -1.87 44.84 27.88
N VAL A 339 -1.87 44.43 26.62
CA VAL A 339 -1.48 45.27 25.50
C VAL A 339 -2.66 45.35 24.54
N ASP A 340 -3.25 46.54 24.47
CA ASP A 340 -4.26 46.90 23.49
C ASP A 340 -3.60 47.02 22.10
N ILE A 341 -4.16 46.31 21.11
CA ILE A 341 -3.91 46.60 19.70
C ILE A 341 -5.27 46.70 18.99
N GLU A 342 -5.51 47.92 18.49
CA GLU A 342 -6.73 48.30 17.74
C GLU A 342 -6.82 47.63 16.35
N ASN A 343 -8.03 47.18 16.08
CA ASN A 343 -8.81 47.16 14.83
C ASN A 343 -8.16 46.80 13.48
N GLY A 344 -8.63 45.69 12.95
CA GLY A 344 -8.95 45.57 11.53
C GLY A 344 -8.76 44.20 10.88
N LYS A 345 -9.87 43.51 10.68
CA LYS A 345 -10.01 42.29 9.84
C LYS A 345 -9.60 40.94 10.44
N VAL A 346 -10.40 40.40 11.33
CA VAL A 346 -10.26 39.00 11.81
C VAL A 346 -11.63 38.37 12.04
N ASP A 347 -12.53 38.34 11.03
CA ASP A 347 -13.84 37.68 11.21
C ASP A 347 -13.92 36.25 10.66
N ILE A 348 -12.91 35.79 9.90
CA ILE A 348 -12.99 34.47 9.26
C ILE A 348 -12.21 33.40 10.03
N GLN A 349 -11.18 33.77 10.78
CA GLN A 349 -10.36 32.82 11.56
C GLN A 349 -11.04 32.37 12.87
N ASP A 350 -11.73 33.29 13.56
CA ASP A 350 -12.41 32.96 14.83
C ASP A 350 -13.55 31.94 14.67
N LYS A 351 -14.30 32.00 13.54
CA LYS A 351 -15.38 31.03 13.26
C LYS A 351 -14.87 29.60 13.00
N LYS A 352 -13.66 29.45 12.48
CA LYS A 352 -13.07 28.13 12.18
C LYS A 352 -12.53 27.45 13.44
N VAL A 353 -11.97 28.22 14.34
CA VAL A 353 -11.43 27.74 15.62
C VAL A 353 -12.57 27.21 16.51
N ASP A 354 -13.71 27.89 16.54
CA ASP A 354 -14.86 27.50 17.35
C ASP A 354 -15.46 26.14 16.93
N ILE A 355 -15.60 25.85 15.64
CA ILE A 355 -16.17 24.57 15.20
C ILE A 355 -15.20 23.40 15.42
N ASP A 356 -13.91 23.61 15.28
CA ASP A 356 -12.88 22.59 15.55
C ASP A 356 -12.83 22.23 17.04
N SER A 357 -13.07 23.19 17.93
CA SER A 357 -13.23 22.96 19.37
C SER A 357 -14.45 22.08 19.67
N VAL A 358 -15.59 22.39 19.08
CA VAL A 358 -16.84 21.60 19.22
C VAL A 358 -16.67 20.18 18.68
N LEU A 359 -15.94 20.01 17.56
CA LEU A 359 -15.67 18.69 16.99
C LEU A 359 -14.70 17.87 17.85
N SER A 360 -13.74 18.52 18.50
CA SER A 360 -12.77 17.87 19.40
C SER A 360 -13.39 17.42 20.73
N GLU A 361 -14.25 18.24 21.32
CA GLU A 361 -14.92 17.92 22.59
C GLU A 361 -15.93 16.80 22.47
N LYS A 362 -16.63 16.69 21.35
CA LYS A 362 -17.72 15.73 21.16
C LYS A 362 -17.28 14.35 20.65
N GLY A 363 -15.97 14.11 20.46
CA GLY A 363 -15.36 12.77 20.35
C GLY A 363 -15.88 11.87 19.23
N SER A 364 -16.54 12.42 18.18
CA SER A 364 -17.11 11.62 17.10
C SER A 364 -16.08 11.46 15.96
N ASP A 365 -15.67 10.21 15.72
CA ASP A 365 -14.82 9.82 14.58
C ASP A 365 -15.55 10.02 13.23
N PHE A 366 -15.63 11.25 12.77
CA PHE A 366 -16.13 11.55 11.45
C PHE A 366 -15.08 11.22 10.39
N SER A 367 -15.53 10.70 9.24
CA SER A 367 -14.63 10.56 8.10
C SER A 367 -14.17 11.95 7.63
N VAL A 368 -12.96 12.05 7.06
CA VAL A 368 -12.39 13.30 6.51
C VAL A 368 -13.38 14.02 5.61
N LYS A 369 -14.13 13.29 4.77
CA LYS A 369 -15.16 13.84 3.90
C LYS A 369 -16.31 14.48 4.67
N THR A 370 -16.73 13.86 5.77
CA THR A 370 -17.81 14.40 6.63
C THR A 370 -17.33 15.66 7.35
N THR A 371 -16.12 15.69 7.83
CA THR A 371 -15.50 16.87 8.46
C THR A 371 -15.45 18.07 7.50
N ILE A 372 -15.02 17.84 6.26
CA ILE A 372 -15.04 18.89 5.20
C ILE A 372 -16.45 19.41 4.96
N HIS A 373 -17.47 18.54 4.94
CA HIS A 373 -18.86 18.94 4.78
C HIS A 373 -19.36 19.78 5.97
N ILE A 374 -18.95 19.45 7.20
CA ILE A 374 -19.28 20.21 8.39
C ILE A 374 -18.67 21.61 8.33
N HIS A 375 -17.39 21.73 7.98
CA HIS A 375 -16.73 23.03 7.84
C HIS A 375 -17.40 23.91 6.77
N ARG A 376 -17.73 23.37 5.59
CA ARG A 376 -18.45 24.11 4.55
C ARG A 376 -19.83 24.59 4.99
N LEU A 377 -20.56 23.76 5.73
CA LEU A 377 -21.86 24.15 6.29
C LEU A 377 -21.69 25.24 7.35
N PHE A 378 -20.69 25.12 8.20
CA PHE A 378 -20.42 26.10 9.23
C PHE A 378 -19.91 27.43 8.66
N GLU A 379 -19.06 27.42 7.66
CA GLU A 379 -18.61 28.63 6.93
C GLU A 379 -19.80 29.42 6.35
N LYS A 380 -20.85 28.72 5.86
CA LYS A 380 -22.01 29.38 5.29
C LYS A 380 -23.03 29.83 6.32
N PHE A 381 -23.35 29.02 7.32
CA PHE A 381 -24.47 29.24 8.21
C PHE A 381 -24.07 29.71 9.63
N GLY A 382 -22.84 29.47 10.07
CA GLY A 382 -22.40 29.81 11.44
C GLY A 382 -23.27 29.20 12.51
N PHE A 383 -23.24 29.77 13.73
CA PHE A 383 -24.07 29.34 14.85
C PHE A 383 -25.50 29.92 14.84
N ASP A 384 -25.74 31.00 14.10
CA ASP A 384 -26.97 31.79 14.23
C ASP A 384 -27.97 31.56 13.09
N GLU A 385 -27.54 31.05 11.96
CA GLU A 385 -28.39 30.81 10.80
C GLU A 385 -29.06 29.43 10.79
N VAL A 386 -30.33 29.41 10.39
CA VAL A 386 -31.14 28.19 10.31
C VAL A 386 -31.09 27.63 8.90
N PHE A 387 -30.68 26.38 8.74
CA PHE A 387 -30.60 25.70 7.46
C PHE A 387 -31.44 24.41 7.43
N GLY A 388 -31.77 23.96 6.25
CA GLY A 388 -32.55 22.74 6.04
C GLY A 388 -31.92 21.81 5.00
N ARG A 389 -32.57 20.66 4.78
CA ARG A 389 -32.11 19.64 3.87
C ARG A 389 -31.81 20.16 2.45
N SER A 390 -32.67 21.05 1.92
CA SER A 390 -32.48 21.61 0.56
C SER A 390 -31.21 22.45 0.47
N ALA A 391 -30.92 23.27 1.48
CA ALA A 391 -29.69 24.07 1.53
C ALA A 391 -28.42 23.20 1.66
N VAL A 392 -28.51 22.09 2.39
CA VAL A 392 -27.42 21.11 2.47
C VAL A 392 -27.18 20.40 1.13
N MET A 393 -28.25 20.05 0.43
CA MET A 393 -28.16 19.46 -0.92
C MET A 393 -27.50 20.38 -1.91
N GLU A 394 -27.89 21.65 -1.92
CA GLU A 394 -27.38 22.67 -2.83
C GLU A 394 -25.91 23.02 -2.54
N LEU A 395 -25.58 23.26 -1.25
CA LEU A 395 -24.22 23.65 -0.86
C LEU A 395 -23.17 22.57 -1.04
N LEU A 396 -23.55 21.31 -0.76
CA LEU A 396 -22.62 20.16 -0.75
C LEU A 396 -22.79 19.25 -1.97
N GLU A 397 -23.65 19.62 -2.93
CA GLU A 397 -23.98 18.84 -4.12
C GLU A 397 -24.37 17.38 -3.80
N LEU A 398 -25.09 17.17 -2.69
CA LEU A 398 -25.49 15.86 -2.24
C LEU A 398 -26.88 15.47 -2.73
N LYS A 399 -27.04 14.18 -3.07
CA LYS A 399 -28.39 13.61 -3.28
C LYS A 399 -29.21 13.61 -1.98
N GLY A 400 -30.54 13.66 -2.09
CA GLY A 400 -31.42 13.78 -0.94
C GLY A 400 -31.21 12.74 0.17
N SER A 401 -30.84 11.50 -0.15
CA SER A 401 -30.51 10.47 0.81
C SER A 401 -29.20 10.78 1.56
N GLY A 402 -28.19 11.31 0.87
CA GLY A 402 -26.90 11.70 1.45
C GLY A 402 -27.05 12.88 2.42
N ALA A 403 -27.78 13.92 2.03
CA ALA A 403 -28.06 15.07 2.88
C ALA A 403 -28.85 14.66 4.16
N SER A 404 -29.84 13.80 4.02
CA SER A 404 -30.60 13.30 5.19
C SER A 404 -29.75 12.49 6.14
N LYS A 405 -28.85 11.64 5.60
CA LYS A 405 -27.93 10.83 6.42
C LYS A 405 -26.91 11.71 7.15
N LEU A 406 -26.39 12.75 6.46
CA LEU A 406 -25.47 13.72 7.06
C LEU A 406 -26.15 14.45 8.23
N LEU A 407 -27.31 15.05 8.00
CA LEU A 407 -28.07 15.75 9.03
C LEU A 407 -28.41 14.85 10.22
N SER A 408 -28.83 13.60 9.98
CA SER A 408 -29.09 12.64 11.05
C SER A 408 -27.83 12.32 11.88
N ASN A 409 -26.67 12.21 11.24
CA ASN A 409 -25.40 11.97 11.93
C ASN A 409 -24.97 13.19 12.76
N LEU A 410 -25.15 14.40 12.25
CA LEU A 410 -24.81 15.64 12.96
C LEU A 410 -25.73 15.87 14.19
N VAL A 411 -27.01 15.52 14.10
CA VAL A 411 -27.93 15.55 15.25
C VAL A 411 -27.54 14.50 16.30
N LYS A 412 -27.18 13.29 15.86
CA LYS A 412 -26.73 12.22 16.79
C LYS A 412 -25.42 12.56 17.49
N ALA A 413 -24.53 13.28 16.81
CA ALA A 413 -23.27 13.77 17.36
C ALA A 413 -23.42 15.07 18.18
N ASP A 414 -24.65 15.55 18.34
CA ASP A 414 -24.97 16.77 19.08
C ASP A 414 -24.26 18.05 18.59
N ILE A 415 -23.95 18.10 17.28
CA ILE A 415 -23.31 19.24 16.61
C ILE A 415 -24.36 20.24 16.11
N ILE A 416 -25.53 19.75 15.68
CA ILE A 416 -26.68 20.57 15.26
C ILE A 416 -27.93 20.20 16.04
N GLU A 417 -28.81 21.18 16.23
CA GLU A 417 -30.09 20.97 16.90
C GLU A 417 -31.27 21.40 16.00
N PRO A 418 -32.42 20.73 16.14
CA PRO A 418 -33.63 21.13 15.42
C PRO A 418 -34.20 22.44 16.01
N VAL A 419 -34.62 23.34 15.12
CA VAL A 419 -35.19 24.66 15.51
C VAL A 419 -36.70 24.62 15.46
N SER A 420 -37.35 24.99 16.58
CA SER A 420 -38.80 25.14 16.68
C SER A 420 -39.25 26.47 16.04
N GLY A 421 -40.39 26.47 15.38
CA GLY A 421 -40.97 27.69 14.78
C GLY A 421 -40.63 27.92 13.30
N HIS A 422 -39.72 27.18 12.70
CA HIS A 422 -39.30 27.33 11.28
C HIS A 422 -39.77 26.18 10.37
N GLY A 423 -40.67 25.32 10.80
CA GLY A 423 -41.16 24.15 10.07
C GLY A 423 -40.29 22.88 10.34
N LYS A 424 -40.83 21.70 9.98
CA LYS A 424 -40.12 20.43 10.19
C LYS A 424 -38.86 20.35 9.32
N GLY A 425 -37.73 19.92 9.90
CA GLY A 425 -36.47 19.66 9.17
C GLY A 425 -35.56 20.88 9.00
N LYS A 426 -35.64 21.81 9.92
CA LYS A 426 -34.72 22.96 10.05
C LYS A 426 -33.79 22.77 11.25
N TYR A 427 -32.53 23.11 11.08
CA TYR A 427 -31.44 22.89 12.03
C TYR A 427 -30.58 24.12 12.15
N LYS A 428 -29.89 24.28 13.28
CA LYS A 428 -28.78 25.23 13.48
C LYS A 428 -27.62 24.55 14.18
N PHE A 429 -26.43 25.11 14.07
CA PHE A 429 -25.29 24.64 14.83
C PHE A 429 -25.46 24.96 16.32
N LYS A 430 -25.02 24.04 17.15
CA LYS A 430 -25.07 24.16 18.62
C LYS A 430 -23.77 24.82 19.09
N LYS A 431 -23.91 25.84 19.95
CA LYS A 431 -22.77 26.53 20.58
C LYS A 431 -22.10 25.67 21.63
#